data_d644526e86dc556a0b5d0f928de81bb5
#
_entry.id   d644526e86dc556a0b5d0f928de81bb5
#
_cell.length_a   1.000
_cell.length_b   1.000
_cell.length_c   1.000
_cell.angle_alpha   90.00
_cell.angle_beta   90.00
_cell.angle_gamma   90.00
#
_symmetry.space_group_name_H-M   'P 1'
#
loop_
_entity.id
_entity.type
_entity.pdbx_description
1 polymer ?
#
loop_
_entity_poly.entity_id
_entity_poly.type
_entity_poly.pdbx_seq_one_letter_code
_entity_poly.pdbx_strand_id
1 'polypeptide(L)'
;MSTNKIYDRPNFKAQYDNYINGKFTAPSSGKYFDVITPLDGTVMAQAAHSNAKDLEIAVDAAAEAFKTWGKTSATQRSIILNKIADRIEANLEHLAVVETVDNGKPVRETLNADLPLVVDHFRYFASVIRAEEGSLSELDANTVSLIVNEPLGVV
;
A
#
# COMPACT_ATOMS: atom_id res chain seq x y z
N MET A 1 30.89 -1.91 16.49
CA MET A 1 30.35 -1.87 17.84
C MET A 1 28.84 -1.71 17.70
N SER A 2 28.07 -2.75 18.03
CA SER A 2 26.60 -2.68 17.99
C SER A 2 26.15 -1.85 19.20
N THR A 3 25.79 -0.59 18.98
CA THR A 3 25.05 0.16 19.99
C THR A 3 23.69 -0.54 20.12
N ASN A 4 23.39 -1.09 21.29
CA ASN A 4 22.03 -1.56 21.63
C ASN A 4 21.11 -0.33 21.67
N LYS A 5 20.62 0.08 20.49
CA LYS A 5 19.64 1.15 20.40
C LYS A 5 18.31 0.60 20.92
N ILE A 6 17.76 1.24 21.94
CA ILE A 6 16.40 0.98 22.43
C ILE A 6 15.47 1.88 21.61
N TYR A 7 14.42 1.30 21.08
CA TYR A 7 13.40 2.00 20.31
C TYR A 7 12.17 2.19 21.18
N ASP A 8 11.68 3.42 21.24
CA ASP A 8 10.44 3.72 21.94
C ASP A 8 9.23 3.14 21.18
N ARG A 9 8.26 2.63 21.94
CA ARG A 9 7.00 2.15 21.37
C ARG A 9 6.24 3.33 20.77
N PRO A 10 5.77 3.23 19.51
CA PRO A 10 5.01 4.31 18.89
C PRO A 10 3.70 4.57 19.61
N ASN A 11 3.26 5.84 19.61
CA ASN A 11 1.92 6.18 20.06
C ASN A 11 0.90 5.84 18.98
N PHE A 12 0.04 4.87 19.26
CA PHE A 12 -1.10 4.51 18.42
C PHE A 12 -2.34 5.30 18.83
N LYS A 13 -3.22 5.57 17.85
CA LYS A 13 -4.57 6.03 18.17
C LYS A 13 -5.31 4.89 18.87
N ALA A 14 -6.25 5.24 19.75
CA ALA A 14 -7.09 4.23 20.38
C ALA A 14 -7.90 3.42 19.36
N GLN A 15 -8.27 4.05 18.22
CA GLN A 15 -9.16 3.47 17.23
C GLN A 15 -8.80 3.92 15.82
N TYR A 16 -8.87 2.99 14.87
CA TYR A 16 -8.67 3.22 13.44
C TYR A 16 -9.92 2.86 12.64
N ASP A 17 -10.42 3.84 11.89
CA ASP A 17 -11.54 3.72 10.96
C ASP A 17 -11.08 3.20 9.59
N ASN A 18 -12.03 2.80 8.75
CA ASN A 18 -11.78 2.59 7.32
C ASN A 18 -11.32 3.88 6.66
N TYR A 19 -10.46 3.77 5.65
CA TYR A 19 -10.09 4.92 4.81
C TYR A 19 -10.70 4.74 3.42
N ILE A 20 -11.78 5.48 3.14
CA ILE A 20 -12.54 5.35 1.89
C ILE A 20 -12.73 6.72 1.27
N ASN A 21 -12.45 6.83 -0.02
CA ASN A 21 -12.58 8.06 -0.81
C ASN A 21 -11.89 9.28 -0.15
N GLY A 22 -10.66 9.08 0.33
CA GLY A 22 -9.85 10.13 0.94
C GLY A 22 -10.25 10.53 2.36
N LYS A 23 -11.15 9.78 3.03
CA LYS A 23 -11.67 10.10 4.38
C LYS A 23 -11.64 8.88 5.29
N PHE A 24 -11.39 9.13 6.57
CA PHE A 24 -11.64 8.14 7.60
C PHE A 24 -13.14 8.01 7.84
N THR A 25 -13.67 6.78 7.76
CA THR A 25 -15.09 6.46 7.82
C THR A 25 -15.30 5.31 8.80
N ALA A 26 -16.09 5.54 9.83
CA ALA A 26 -16.44 4.51 10.79
C ALA A 26 -17.15 3.32 10.10
N PRO A 27 -16.94 2.07 10.58
CA PRO A 27 -17.66 0.93 10.03
C PRO A 27 -19.15 1.09 10.20
N SER A 28 -19.95 0.72 9.20
CA SER A 28 -21.42 0.91 9.18
C SER A 28 -22.14 0.21 10.34
N SER A 29 -21.52 -0.83 10.89
CA SER A 29 -22.01 -1.54 12.07
C SER A 29 -21.67 -0.87 13.39
N GLY A 30 -20.76 0.12 13.39
CA GLY A 30 -20.16 0.70 14.60
C GLY A 30 -19.27 -0.26 15.38
N LYS A 31 -18.93 -1.43 14.83
CA LYS A 31 -18.14 -2.45 15.53
C LYS A 31 -16.64 -2.32 15.21
N TYR A 32 -15.84 -2.60 16.24
CA TYR A 32 -14.37 -2.64 16.15
C TYR A 32 -13.87 -3.92 16.79
N PHE A 33 -12.64 -4.30 16.50
CA PHE A 33 -11.96 -5.42 17.14
C PHE A 33 -10.59 -4.97 17.66
N ASP A 34 -10.15 -5.61 18.74
CA ASP A 34 -8.87 -5.32 19.35
C ASP A 34 -7.72 -5.85 18.49
N VAL A 35 -6.73 -5.00 18.25
CA VAL A 35 -5.44 -5.36 17.66
C VAL A 35 -4.46 -5.62 18.80
N ILE A 36 -4.03 -6.86 18.93
CA ILE A 36 -3.18 -7.31 20.03
C ILE A 36 -1.74 -7.44 19.51
N THR A 37 -0.80 -6.79 20.19
CA THR A 37 0.62 -6.97 19.86
C THR A 37 1.14 -8.29 20.39
N PRO A 38 1.88 -9.07 19.60
CA PRO A 38 2.49 -10.31 20.04
C PRO A 38 3.69 -10.12 20.99
N LEU A 39 4.18 -8.89 21.14
CA LEU A 39 5.33 -8.60 22.01
C LEU A 39 5.04 -8.85 23.48
N ASP A 40 3.85 -8.49 23.95
CA ASP A 40 3.45 -8.57 25.36
C ASP A 40 1.99 -8.99 25.56
N GLY A 41 1.24 -9.24 24.48
CA GLY A 41 -0.17 -9.64 24.53
C GLY A 41 -1.13 -8.49 24.89
N THR A 42 -0.69 -7.24 24.89
CA THR A 42 -1.54 -6.09 25.20
C THR A 42 -2.29 -5.61 23.96
N VAL A 43 -3.44 -4.98 24.16
CA VAL A 43 -4.19 -4.27 23.10
C VAL A 43 -3.42 -3.01 22.72
N MET A 44 -3.04 -2.86 21.46
CA MET A 44 -2.35 -1.68 20.96
C MET A 44 -3.30 -0.65 20.35
N ALA A 45 -4.40 -1.09 19.77
CA ALA A 45 -5.42 -0.24 19.13
C ALA A 45 -6.68 -1.06 18.85
N GLN A 46 -7.71 -0.38 18.36
CA GLN A 46 -8.89 -1.03 17.77
C GLN A 46 -8.96 -0.72 16.27
N ALA A 47 -9.34 -1.70 15.46
CA ALA A 47 -9.55 -1.55 14.02
C ALA A 47 -11.03 -1.78 13.65
N ALA A 48 -11.49 -1.12 12.59
CA ALA A 48 -12.84 -1.22 12.09
C ALA A 48 -13.21 -2.66 11.73
N HIS A 49 -14.29 -3.19 12.31
CA HIS A 49 -14.87 -4.48 11.93
C HIS A 49 -15.92 -4.26 10.83
N SER A 50 -15.42 -4.17 9.59
CA SER A 50 -16.22 -3.89 8.41
C SER A 50 -17.13 -5.08 8.03
N ASN A 51 -18.21 -4.77 7.34
CA ASN A 51 -19.17 -5.74 6.80
C ASN A 51 -19.37 -5.54 5.29
N ALA A 52 -20.28 -6.30 4.68
CA ALA A 52 -20.57 -6.24 3.25
C ALA A 52 -20.94 -4.82 2.77
N LYS A 53 -21.67 -4.06 3.59
CA LYS A 53 -22.06 -2.69 3.24
C LYS A 53 -20.85 -1.76 3.16
N ASP A 54 -19.88 -1.90 4.06
CA ASP A 54 -18.65 -1.12 4.04
C ASP A 54 -17.80 -1.48 2.81
N LEU A 55 -17.78 -2.78 2.44
CA LEU A 55 -17.11 -3.25 1.24
C LEU A 55 -17.74 -2.67 -0.02
N GLU A 56 -19.06 -2.68 -0.15
CA GLU A 56 -19.77 -2.08 -1.29
C GLU A 56 -19.41 -0.59 -1.44
N ILE A 57 -19.45 0.18 -0.34
CA ILE A 57 -19.07 1.60 -0.37
C ILE A 57 -17.62 1.79 -0.83
N ALA A 58 -16.71 0.92 -0.39
CA ALA A 58 -15.30 1.00 -0.78
C ALA A 58 -15.09 0.67 -2.26
N VAL A 59 -15.77 -0.39 -2.76
CA VAL A 59 -15.72 -0.80 -4.18
C VAL A 59 -16.32 0.28 -5.07
N ASP A 60 -17.46 0.85 -4.71
CA ASP A 60 -18.09 1.93 -5.48
C ASP A 60 -17.18 3.16 -5.55
N ALA A 61 -16.54 3.54 -4.45
CA ALA A 61 -15.59 4.64 -4.42
C ALA A 61 -14.37 4.36 -5.31
N ALA A 62 -13.84 3.14 -5.30
CA ALA A 62 -12.73 2.73 -6.16
C ALA A 62 -13.14 2.70 -7.64
N ALA A 63 -14.34 2.19 -7.97
CA ALA A 63 -14.88 2.17 -9.33
C ALA A 63 -15.08 3.59 -9.88
N GLU A 64 -15.55 4.52 -9.06
CA GLU A 64 -15.65 5.93 -9.46
C GLU A 64 -14.26 6.55 -9.71
N ALA A 65 -13.31 6.31 -8.82
CA ALA A 65 -11.94 6.79 -8.97
C ALA A 65 -11.25 6.19 -10.22
N PHE A 66 -11.56 4.95 -10.58
CA PHE A 66 -11.00 4.30 -11.75
C PHE A 66 -11.31 5.02 -13.07
N LYS A 67 -12.43 5.72 -13.19
CA LYS A 67 -12.81 6.48 -14.40
C LYS A 67 -11.76 7.51 -14.80
N THR A 68 -11.02 8.04 -13.84
CA THR A 68 -9.93 9.00 -14.06
C THR A 68 -8.55 8.36 -13.87
N TRP A 69 -8.37 7.58 -12.80
CA TRP A 69 -7.11 6.92 -12.49
C TRP A 69 -6.66 5.95 -13.59
N GLY A 70 -7.59 5.16 -14.14
CA GLY A 70 -7.33 4.23 -15.24
C GLY A 70 -6.78 4.89 -16.51
N LYS A 71 -6.95 6.22 -16.64
CA LYS A 71 -6.46 7.01 -17.78
C LYS A 71 -5.15 7.75 -17.50
N THR A 72 -4.56 7.60 -16.32
CA THR A 72 -3.29 8.22 -15.99
C THR A 72 -2.16 7.61 -16.81
N SER A 73 -1.21 8.46 -17.22
CA SER A 73 -0.04 7.98 -17.97
C SER A 73 0.91 7.15 -17.09
N ALA A 74 1.70 6.28 -17.72
CA ALA A 74 2.78 5.55 -17.05
C ALA A 74 3.73 6.49 -16.29
N THR A 75 4.04 7.66 -16.87
CA THR A 75 4.87 8.69 -16.22
C THR A 75 4.23 9.21 -14.93
N GLN A 76 2.94 9.52 -14.92
CA GLN A 76 2.26 10.01 -13.72
C GLN A 76 2.24 8.94 -12.62
N ARG A 77 1.96 7.68 -12.97
CA ARG A 77 1.99 6.56 -12.01
C ARG A 77 3.39 6.31 -11.46
N SER A 78 4.42 6.36 -12.31
CA SER A 78 5.82 6.27 -11.90
C SER A 78 6.21 7.35 -10.87
N ILE A 79 5.81 8.60 -11.12
CA ILE A 79 6.06 9.70 -10.17
C ILE A 79 5.40 9.43 -8.81
N ILE A 80 4.18 8.90 -8.79
CA ILE A 80 3.49 8.58 -7.54
C ILE A 80 4.20 7.44 -6.78
N LEU A 81 4.61 6.37 -7.47
CA LEU A 81 5.35 5.27 -6.86
C LEU A 81 6.67 5.76 -6.23
N ASN A 82 7.42 6.62 -6.93
CA ASN A 82 8.64 7.22 -6.37
C ASN A 82 8.35 8.08 -5.13
N LYS A 83 7.29 8.90 -5.15
CA LYS A 83 6.88 9.68 -3.97
C LYS A 83 6.49 8.80 -2.78
N ILE A 84 5.90 7.64 -3.02
CA ILE A 84 5.61 6.65 -1.97
C ILE A 84 6.93 6.12 -1.40
N ALA A 85 7.88 5.71 -2.25
CA ALA A 85 9.19 5.24 -1.84
C ALA A 85 9.93 6.29 -0.99
N ASP A 86 9.98 7.54 -1.44
CA ASP A 86 10.64 8.65 -0.73
C ASP A 86 10.00 8.88 0.65
N ARG A 87 8.66 8.76 0.74
CA ARG A 87 7.96 8.95 2.01
C ARG A 87 8.17 7.79 2.98
N ILE A 88 8.25 6.56 2.49
CA ILE A 88 8.59 5.39 3.31
C ILE A 88 10.03 5.53 3.81
N GLU A 89 10.98 5.85 2.94
CA GLU A 89 12.39 6.02 3.28
C GLU A 89 12.61 7.13 4.34
N ALA A 90 11.92 8.27 4.19
CA ALA A 90 11.97 9.37 5.16
C ALA A 90 11.41 9.00 6.54
N ASN A 91 10.62 7.93 6.66
CA ASN A 91 10.01 7.45 7.91
C ASN A 91 10.45 6.02 8.26
N LEU A 92 11.54 5.54 7.70
CA LEU A 92 11.96 4.15 7.70
C LEU A 92 12.06 3.56 9.12
N GLU A 93 12.73 4.25 10.04
CA GLU A 93 12.89 3.80 11.42
C GLU A 93 11.54 3.71 12.15
N HIS A 94 10.70 4.73 12.02
CA HIS A 94 9.37 4.73 12.63
C HIS A 94 8.51 3.58 12.13
N LEU A 95 8.46 3.38 10.82
CA LEU A 95 7.69 2.29 10.20
C LEU A 95 8.22 0.91 10.60
N ALA A 96 9.55 0.74 10.69
CA ALA A 96 10.15 -0.52 11.13
C ALA A 96 9.75 -0.88 12.57
N VAL A 97 9.69 0.11 13.46
CA VAL A 97 9.27 -0.12 14.85
C VAL A 97 7.77 -0.40 14.93
N VAL A 98 6.94 0.31 14.14
CA VAL A 98 5.49 0.03 14.03
C VAL A 98 5.25 -1.40 13.58
N GLU A 99 5.92 -1.86 12.54
CA GLU A 99 5.81 -3.22 12.04
C GLU A 99 6.23 -4.25 13.09
N THR A 100 7.33 -4.00 13.81
CA THR A 100 7.76 -4.86 14.91
C THR A 100 6.70 -4.98 16.01
N VAL A 101 6.07 -3.87 16.39
CA VAL A 101 5.02 -3.89 17.43
C VAL A 101 3.78 -4.64 16.95
N ASP A 102 3.45 -4.55 15.66
CA ASP A 102 2.27 -5.18 15.09
C ASP A 102 2.45 -6.70 14.89
N ASN A 103 3.58 -7.14 14.34
CA ASN A 103 3.78 -8.55 13.95
C ASN A 103 4.79 -9.33 14.81
N GLY A 104 5.53 -8.67 15.72
CA GLY A 104 6.52 -9.29 16.59
C GLY A 104 7.89 -9.56 15.94
N LYS A 105 8.11 -9.15 14.69
CA LYS A 105 9.39 -9.32 14.00
C LYS A 105 10.48 -8.45 14.64
N PRO A 106 11.72 -8.92 14.81
CA PRO A 106 12.78 -8.09 15.39
C PRO A 106 13.02 -6.81 14.58
N VAL A 107 13.17 -5.67 15.27
CA VAL A 107 13.45 -4.35 14.62
C VAL A 107 14.68 -4.41 13.70
N ARG A 108 15.68 -5.24 14.04
CA ARG A 108 16.83 -5.43 13.18
C ARG A 108 16.44 -5.90 11.78
N GLU A 109 15.47 -6.80 11.66
CA GLU A 109 15.00 -7.34 10.38
C GLU A 109 14.12 -6.33 9.64
N THR A 110 13.14 -5.73 10.33
CA THR A 110 12.25 -4.75 9.72
C THR A 110 13.01 -3.53 9.22
N LEU A 111 14.03 -3.06 9.97
CA LEU A 111 14.80 -1.87 9.65
C LEU A 111 15.85 -2.09 8.56
N ASN A 112 16.52 -3.26 8.55
CA ASN A 112 17.67 -3.49 7.64
C ASN A 112 17.33 -4.39 6.44
N ALA A 113 16.18 -5.05 6.44
CA ALA A 113 15.74 -5.92 5.35
C ALA A 113 14.38 -5.48 4.79
N ASP A 114 13.30 -5.54 5.58
CA ASP A 114 11.95 -5.41 5.07
C ASP A 114 11.68 -4.01 4.50
N LEU A 115 11.87 -2.96 5.29
CA LEU A 115 11.56 -1.59 4.86
C LEU A 115 12.46 -1.09 3.71
N PRO A 116 13.79 -1.36 3.70
CA PRO A 116 14.62 -1.06 2.53
C PRO A 116 14.14 -1.79 1.26
N LEU A 117 13.73 -3.06 1.39
CA LEU A 117 13.21 -3.84 0.26
C LEU A 117 11.88 -3.26 -0.26
N VAL A 118 10.99 -2.80 0.63
CA VAL A 118 9.75 -2.10 0.23
C VAL A 118 10.08 -0.85 -0.59
N VAL A 119 11.03 -0.02 -0.14
CA VAL A 119 11.46 1.19 -0.87
C VAL A 119 12.02 0.83 -2.25
N ASP A 120 12.88 -0.18 -2.31
CA ASP A 120 13.48 -0.66 -3.56
C ASP A 120 12.42 -1.15 -4.55
N HIS A 121 11.44 -1.94 -4.09
CA HIS A 121 10.37 -2.45 -4.94
C HIS A 121 9.50 -1.32 -5.50
N PHE A 122 9.14 -0.31 -4.71
CA PHE A 122 8.41 0.84 -5.24
C PHE A 122 9.18 1.57 -6.33
N ARG A 123 10.50 1.76 -6.15
CA ARG A 123 11.38 2.39 -7.15
C ARG A 123 11.55 1.51 -8.39
N TYR A 124 11.72 0.21 -8.19
CA TYR A 124 11.81 -0.75 -9.29
C TYR A 124 10.57 -0.69 -10.17
N PHE A 125 9.37 -0.85 -9.60
CA PHE A 125 8.14 -0.80 -10.37
C PHE A 125 7.81 0.58 -10.94
N ALA A 126 8.24 1.65 -10.31
CA ALA A 126 8.17 3.00 -10.87
C ALA A 126 9.00 3.13 -12.17
N SER A 127 10.09 2.37 -12.27
CA SER A 127 10.93 2.33 -13.48
C SER A 127 10.35 1.39 -14.54
N VAL A 128 9.94 0.20 -14.15
CA VAL A 128 9.38 -0.83 -15.05
C VAL A 128 8.16 -0.32 -15.79
N ILE A 129 7.22 0.34 -15.12
CA ILE A 129 6.00 0.85 -15.76
C ILE A 129 6.26 1.81 -16.92
N ARG A 130 7.43 2.47 -16.96
CA ARG A 130 7.82 3.38 -18.04
C ARG A 130 8.48 2.67 -19.22
N ALA A 131 8.95 1.45 -19.00
CA ALA A 131 9.60 0.60 -20.01
C ALA A 131 8.65 -0.46 -20.57
N GLU A 132 7.42 -0.54 -20.05
CA GLU A 132 6.43 -1.50 -20.51
C GLU A 132 5.92 -1.09 -21.89
N GLU A 133 6.02 -2.00 -22.84
CA GLU A 133 5.64 -1.81 -24.24
C GLU A 133 4.56 -2.80 -24.65
N GLY A 134 3.79 -2.45 -25.66
CA GLY A 134 2.94 -3.38 -26.40
C GLY A 134 3.72 -4.01 -27.54
N SER A 135 3.02 -4.70 -28.45
CA SER A 135 3.63 -5.23 -29.68
C SER A 135 2.76 -4.98 -30.88
N LEU A 136 3.41 -4.92 -32.05
CA LEU A 136 2.77 -4.88 -33.35
C LEU A 136 3.35 -6.01 -34.20
N SER A 137 2.48 -6.78 -34.87
CA SER A 137 2.86 -7.83 -35.79
C SER A 137 2.10 -7.68 -37.09
N GLU A 138 2.78 -7.84 -38.21
CA GLU A 138 2.19 -7.97 -39.54
C GLU A 138 1.72 -9.42 -39.72
N LEU A 139 0.44 -9.64 -39.96
CA LEU A 139 -0.13 -10.98 -40.24
C LEU A 139 -0.10 -11.30 -41.73
N ASP A 140 -0.40 -10.31 -42.56
CA ASP A 140 -0.31 -10.31 -44.02
C ASP A 140 -0.22 -8.87 -44.54
N ALA A 141 -0.17 -8.68 -45.86
CA ALA A 141 -0.01 -7.40 -46.52
C ALA A 141 -1.12 -6.35 -46.20
N ASN A 142 -2.25 -6.78 -45.63
CA ASN A 142 -3.41 -5.96 -45.38
C ASN A 142 -3.84 -5.94 -43.89
N THR A 143 -3.16 -6.74 -43.04
CA THR A 143 -3.61 -7.00 -41.68
C THR A 143 -2.45 -6.83 -40.68
N VAL A 144 -2.63 -5.98 -39.67
CA VAL A 144 -1.72 -5.86 -38.53
C VAL A 144 -2.41 -6.25 -37.23
N SER A 145 -1.69 -6.90 -36.34
CA SER A 145 -2.10 -7.16 -34.95
C SER A 145 -1.41 -6.18 -34.03
N LEU A 146 -2.18 -5.52 -33.17
CA LEU A 146 -1.69 -4.60 -32.16
C LEU A 146 -2.06 -5.14 -30.78
N ILE A 147 -1.06 -5.32 -29.91
CA ILE A 147 -1.25 -5.68 -28.49
C ILE A 147 -0.97 -4.46 -27.63
N VAL A 148 -1.95 -4.08 -26.84
CA VAL A 148 -1.85 -2.98 -25.86
C VAL A 148 -2.23 -3.49 -24.48
N ASN A 149 -1.55 -2.96 -23.44
CA ASN A 149 -1.88 -3.25 -22.05
C ASN A 149 -2.92 -2.26 -21.56
N GLU A 150 -4.02 -2.76 -21.01
CA GLU A 150 -5.10 -1.97 -20.44
C GLU A 150 -5.31 -2.30 -18.96
N PRO A 151 -5.72 -1.32 -18.10
CA PRO A 151 -6.04 -1.60 -16.71
C PRO A 151 -7.24 -2.54 -16.60
N LEU A 152 -7.15 -3.57 -15.74
CA LEU A 152 -8.25 -4.53 -15.51
C LEU A 152 -9.47 -3.89 -14.84
N GLY A 153 -9.26 -2.91 -13.97
CA GLY A 153 -10.31 -2.30 -13.18
C GLY A 153 -9.95 -2.23 -11.70
N VAL A 154 -10.96 -2.35 -10.84
CA VAL A 154 -10.78 -2.47 -9.38
C VAL A 154 -10.42 -3.91 -9.04
N VAL A 155 -9.38 -4.11 -8.25
CA VAL A 155 -8.86 -5.40 -7.76
C VAL A 155 -8.76 -5.40 -6.25
#